data_c5cad98333be879f090c44473017c6cd
#
_entry.id   c5cad98333be879f090c44473017c6cd
#
_cell.length_a   1.000
_cell.length_b   1.000
_cell.length_c   1.000
_cell.angle_alpha   90.00
_cell.angle_beta   90.00
_cell.angle_gamma   90.00
#
_symmetry.space_group_name_H-M   'P 1'
#
loop_
_entity.id
_entity.type
_entity.pdbx_description
1 polymer ?
#
loop_
_entity_poly.entity_id
_entity_poly.type
_entity_poly.pdbx_seq_one_letter_code
_entity_poly.pdbx_strand_id
1 'polypeptide(L)'
;VTFRLTALTDAVPAALSRRLTWLASAPDGTPLGSAVLSLFTSPGQAHLSSLTLNVHPAERRRGVGSALLSAAAAAAAEDGRGSMLAQAVEGSPGDAFLTARGFERALILDYARLDLTGPTAPAAADETPLHPGYRLISWIGSCPDEWLATFTVSRTAMDDMPMGDAVFGLILWDEARVLAIAKAVADRGELLHTVAVVEEATGTVVGFTELVLPADRSGDAQHYGTGVLPAHRRRGLARAMKAETIRWARAEQPGITGLLTDTADHNVGMITVNQALGYRTTHRSVEFRLPLPS
;
A
#
# COMPACT_ATOMS: atom_id res chain seq x y z
N VAL A 1 -15.80 12.76 -30.01
CA VAL A 1 -15.58 13.91 -29.12
C VAL A 1 -14.16 14.40 -29.34
N THR A 2 -13.98 15.68 -29.66
CA THR A 2 -12.66 16.29 -29.82
C THR A 2 -12.15 16.65 -28.43
N PHE A 3 -10.96 16.15 -28.05
CA PHE A 3 -10.27 16.51 -26.81
C PHE A 3 -8.76 16.61 -27.08
N ARG A 4 -8.05 17.29 -26.21
CA ARG A 4 -6.59 17.43 -26.26
C ARG A 4 -5.98 16.73 -25.07
N LEU A 5 -4.87 16.01 -25.29
CA LEU A 5 -3.98 15.52 -24.25
C LEU A 5 -2.84 16.51 -24.02
N THR A 6 -2.63 16.91 -22.78
CA THR A 6 -1.52 17.77 -22.38
C THR A 6 -0.65 16.98 -21.40
N ALA A 7 0.62 16.80 -21.74
CA ALA A 7 1.61 16.27 -20.81
C ALA A 7 1.97 17.35 -19.80
N LEU A 8 2.04 16.95 -18.51
CA LEU A 8 2.42 17.82 -17.40
C LEU A 8 3.75 17.30 -16.82
N THR A 9 4.62 18.21 -16.46
CA THR A 9 5.91 17.88 -15.85
C THR A 9 5.80 17.98 -14.33
N ASP A 10 6.26 16.96 -13.61
CA ASP A 10 6.40 17.02 -12.16
C ASP A 10 7.46 18.04 -11.77
N ALA A 11 7.10 18.96 -10.89
CA ALA A 11 8.03 19.96 -10.38
C ALA A 11 9.05 19.38 -9.38
N VAL A 12 8.68 18.31 -8.70
CA VAL A 12 9.53 17.64 -7.69
C VAL A 12 9.54 16.13 -7.95
N PRO A 13 10.70 15.54 -8.26
CA PRO A 13 10.83 14.09 -8.40
C PRO A 13 10.54 13.38 -7.07
N ALA A 14 9.77 12.30 -7.09
CA ALA A 14 9.62 11.43 -5.93
C ALA A 14 10.89 10.57 -5.73
N ALA A 15 11.23 10.26 -4.48
CA ALA A 15 12.47 9.56 -4.12
C ALA A 15 12.62 8.17 -4.76
N LEU A 16 11.50 7.45 -4.98
CA LEU A 16 11.50 6.05 -5.44
C LEU A 16 10.85 5.85 -6.81
N SER A 17 10.41 6.95 -7.47
CA SER A 17 9.79 6.89 -8.78
C SER A 17 9.86 8.23 -9.51
N ARG A 18 9.83 8.18 -10.83
CA ARG A 18 9.60 9.34 -11.70
C ARG A 18 8.16 9.30 -12.20
N ARG A 19 7.44 10.42 -12.17
CA ARG A 19 6.04 10.49 -12.61
C ARG A 19 5.92 11.22 -13.93
N LEU A 20 5.04 10.70 -14.79
CA LEU A 20 4.57 11.35 -15.99
C LEU A 20 3.06 11.50 -15.87
N THR A 21 2.54 12.67 -16.20
CA THR A 21 1.12 12.99 -16.02
C THR A 21 0.53 13.53 -17.31
N TRP A 22 -0.68 13.11 -17.64
CA TRP A 22 -1.45 13.63 -18.76
C TRP A 22 -2.82 14.10 -18.28
N LEU A 23 -3.23 15.24 -18.82
CA LEU A 23 -4.57 15.79 -18.67
C LEU A 23 -5.29 15.72 -20.03
N ALA A 24 -6.46 15.12 -20.05
CA ALA A 24 -7.38 15.21 -21.18
C ALA A 24 -8.35 16.35 -20.94
N SER A 25 -8.46 17.29 -21.86
CA SER A 25 -9.35 18.46 -21.76
C SER A 25 -10.19 18.62 -23.02
N ALA A 26 -11.43 19.09 -22.87
CA ALA A 26 -12.29 19.55 -23.95
C ALA A 26 -11.69 20.81 -24.61
N PRO A 27 -12.19 21.22 -25.80
CA PRO A 27 -11.71 22.43 -26.47
C PRO A 27 -11.83 23.72 -25.66
N ASP A 28 -12.79 23.79 -24.74
CA ASP A 28 -13.01 24.92 -23.82
C ASP A 28 -12.12 24.87 -22.58
N GLY A 29 -11.25 23.83 -22.44
CA GLY A 29 -10.36 23.64 -21.31
C GLY A 29 -10.95 22.80 -20.19
N THR A 30 -12.22 22.40 -20.24
CA THR A 30 -12.84 21.55 -19.20
C THR A 30 -12.10 20.21 -19.06
N PRO A 31 -11.64 19.82 -17.85
CA PRO A 31 -10.98 18.55 -17.62
C PRO A 31 -11.94 17.37 -17.83
N LEU A 32 -11.53 16.37 -18.59
CA LEU A 32 -12.31 15.16 -18.88
C LEU A 32 -11.75 13.93 -18.16
N GLY A 33 -10.45 13.92 -17.90
CA GLY A 33 -9.76 12.83 -17.24
C GLY A 33 -8.26 13.06 -17.17
N SER A 34 -7.60 12.21 -16.39
CA SER A 34 -6.14 12.26 -16.20
C SER A 34 -5.53 10.86 -16.13
N ALA A 35 -4.25 10.77 -16.47
CA ALA A 35 -3.42 9.60 -16.23
C ALA A 35 -2.12 10.02 -15.53
N VAL A 36 -1.73 9.28 -14.51
CA VAL A 36 -0.43 9.40 -13.84
C VAL A 36 0.28 8.06 -13.99
N LEU A 37 1.45 8.07 -14.61
CA LEU A 37 2.33 6.93 -14.76
C LEU A 37 3.52 7.12 -13.82
N SER A 38 3.68 6.23 -12.86
CA SER A 38 4.83 6.16 -11.97
C SER A 38 5.83 5.13 -12.51
N LEU A 39 7.03 5.56 -12.81
CA LEU A 39 8.15 4.74 -13.30
C LEU A 39 9.05 4.46 -12.11
N PHE A 40 9.09 3.22 -11.63
CA PHE A 40 9.90 2.86 -10.46
C PHE A 40 11.38 2.95 -10.77
N THR A 41 12.17 3.49 -9.84
CA THR A 41 13.63 3.69 -9.97
C THR A 41 14.44 2.78 -9.07
N SER A 42 13.79 2.08 -8.13
CA SER A 42 14.47 1.16 -7.22
C SER A 42 15.03 -0.07 -7.95
N PRO A 43 16.22 -0.56 -7.58
CA PRO A 43 16.73 -1.83 -8.04
C PRO A 43 15.70 -2.95 -7.81
N GLY A 44 15.57 -3.88 -8.77
CA GLY A 44 14.57 -4.95 -8.74
C GLY A 44 13.16 -4.54 -9.20
N GLN A 45 12.84 -3.26 -9.26
CA GLN A 45 11.54 -2.74 -9.72
C GLN A 45 11.64 -1.85 -10.97
N ALA A 46 12.84 -1.62 -11.50
CA ALA A 46 13.06 -0.73 -12.63
C ALA A 46 12.37 -1.17 -13.94
N HIS A 47 11.95 -2.42 -14.04
CA HIS A 47 11.18 -2.94 -15.17
C HIS A 47 9.67 -2.70 -15.05
N LEU A 48 9.22 -2.13 -13.92
CA LEU A 48 7.81 -1.89 -13.61
C LEU A 48 7.43 -0.42 -13.76
N SER A 49 6.17 -0.21 -14.08
CA SER A 49 5.48 1.07 -13.98
C SER A 49 4.10 0.86 -13.34
N SER A 50 3.52 1.93 -12.76
CA SER A 50 2.16 1.91 -12.20
C SER A 50 1.33 3.03 -12.80
N LEU A 51 0.12 2.71 -13.25
CA LEU A 51 -0.82 3.61 -13.87
C LEU A 51 -1.99 3.91 -12.95
N THR A 52 -2.22 5.19 -12.65
CA THR A 52 -3.49 5.69 -12.11
C THR A 52 -4.22 6.44 -13.23
N LEU A 53 -5.42 5.97 -13.60
CA LEU A 53 -6.21 6.54 -14.68
C LEU A 53 -7.62 6.88 -14.21
N ASN A 54 -8.01 8.15 -14.39
CA ASN A 54 -9.32 8.64 -14.00
C ASN A 54 -10.01 9.32 -15.20
N VAL A 55 -11.28 8.98 -15.44
CA VAL A 55 -12.14 9.65 -16.41
C VAL A 55 -13.43 10.06 -15.72
N HIS A 56 -13.78 11.35 -15.84
CA HIS A 56 -15.00 11.87 -15.28
C HIS A 56 -16.21 11.01 -15.71
N PRO A 57 -17.11 10.62 -14.80
CA PRO A 57 -18.20 9.68 -15.11
C PRO A 57 -19.04 10.07 -16.35
N ALA A 58 -19.35 11.36 -16.51
CA ALA A 58 -20.11 11.87 -17.66
C ALA A 58 -19.34 11.80 -19.00
N GLU A 59 -18.01 11.63 -18.94
CA GLU A 59 -17.13 11.63 -20.12
C GLU A 59 -16.62 10.22 -20.48
N ARG A 60 -17.11 9.21 -19.76
CA ARG A 60 -16.79 7.81 -20.06
C ARG A 60 -17.41 7.38 -21.39
N ARG A 61 -16.85 6.29 -21.98
CA ARG A 61 -17.28 5.72 -23.28
C ARG A 61 -17.11 6.63 -24.48
N ARG A 62 -16.31 7.70 -24.37
CA ARG A 62 -16.01 8.69 -25.42
C ARG A 62 -14.56 8.63 -25.91
N GLY A 63 -13.82 7.55 -25.57
CA GLY A 63 -12.43 7.35 -26.02
C GLY A 63 -11.36 7.99 -25.13
N VAL A 64 -11.73 8.84 -24.15
CA VAL A 64 -10.79 9.55 -23.29
C VAL A 64 -9.84 8.59 -22.54
N GLY A 65 -10.40 7.57 -21.86
CA GLY A 65 -9.60 6.59 -21.13
C GLY A 65 -8.65 5.80 -22.04
N SER A 66 -9.08 5.48 -23.27
CA SER A 66 -8.23 4.77 -24.24
C SER A 66 -7.06 5.62 -24.71
N ALA A 67 -7.27 6.91 -24.97
CA ALA A 67 -6.22 7.83 -25.39
C ALA A 67 -5.20 8.07 -24.26
N LEU A 68 -5.68 8.24 -23.03
CA LEU A 68 -4.82 8.36 -21.82
C LEU A 68 -3.98 7.11 -21.61
N LEU A 69 -4.59 5.92 -21.70
CA LEU A 69 -3.87 4.65 -21.58
C LEU A 69 -2.82 4.48 -22.69
N SER A 70 -3.17 4.80 -23.94
CA SER A 70 -2.22 4.71 -25.06
C SER A 70 -1.01 5.61 -24.88
N ALA A 71 -1.21 6.85 -24.40
CA ALA A 71 -0.11 7.76 -24.10
C ALA A 71 0.79 7.24 -22.96
N ALA A 72 0.19 6.72 -21.89
CA ALA A 72 0.93 6.17 -20.76
C ALA A 72 1.70 4.90 -21.17
N ALA A 73 1.08 4.01 -21.96
CA ALA A 73 1.72 2.77 -22.42
C ALA A 73 2.90 3.05 -23.37
N ALA A 74 2.75 4.02 -24.30
CA ALA A 74 3.84 4.45 -25.16
C ALA A 74 5.02 4.99 -24.35
N ALA A 75 4.77 5.86 -23.39
CA ALA A 75 5.82 6.42 -22.53
C ALA A 75 6.50 5.37 -21.65
N ALA A 76 5.76 4.37 -21.16
CA ALA A 76 6.34 3.26 -20.40
C ALA A 76 7.25 2.40 -21.28
N ALA A 77 6.83 2.09 -22.51
CA ALA A 77 7.62 1.33 -23.46
C ALA A 77 8.88 2.11 -23.91
N GLU A 78 8.77 3.41 -24.18
CA GLU A 78 9.92 4.27 -24.51
C GLU A 78 10.95 4.32 -23.35
N ASP A 79 10.49 4.21 -22.09
CA ASP A 79 11.36 4.16 -20.91
C ASP A 79 11.87 2.74 -20.62
N GLY A 80 11.59 1.75 -21.49
CA GLY A 80 12.07 0.38 -21.38
C GLY A 80 11.38 -0.45 -20.28
N ARG A 81 10.13 -0.08 -19.89
CA ARG A 81 9.37 -0.85 -18.89
C ARG A 81 8.79 -2.12 -19.49
N GLY A 82 9.02 -3.25 -18.82
CA GLY A 82 8.47 -4.54 -19.25
C GLY A 82 7.03 -4.79 -18.82
N SER A 83 6.52 -4.01 -17.85
CA SER A 83 5.15 -4.16 -17.36
C SER A 83 4.57 -2.87 -16.80
N MET A 84 3.26 -2.73 -16.98
CA MET A 84 2.45 -1.67 -16.37
C MET A 84 1.43 -2.29 -15.41
N LEU A 85 1.45 -1.84 -14.17
CA LEU A 85 0.49 -2.22 -13.14
C LEU A 85 -0.64 -1.19 -13.09
N ALA A 86 -1.84 -1.63 -12.73
CA ALA A 86 -2.98 -0.76 -12.46
C ALA A 86 -3.90 -1.43 -11.46
N GLN A 87 -4.69 -0.64 -10.70
CA GLN A 87 -5.64 -1.16 -9.74
C GLN A 87 -7.05 -0.68 -10.08
N ALA A 88 -8.05 -1.55 -9.84
CA ALA A 88 -9.45 -1.19 -9.92
C ALA A 88 -10.28 -1.97 -8.90
N VAL A 89 -11.34 -1.33 -8.39
CA VAL A 89 -12.33 -2.03 -7.56
C VAL A 89 -13.00 -3.13 -8.38
N GLU A 90 -13.10 -4.33 -7.82
CA GLU A 90 -13.68 -5.51 -8.48
C GLU A 90 -15.14 -5.23 -8.92
N GLY A 91 -15.47 -5.59 -10.15
CA GLY A 91 -16.77 -5.35 -10.75
C GLY A 91 -17.08 -3.90 -11.13
N SER A 92 -16.12 -2.98 -10.95
CA SER A 92 -16.27 -1.57 -11.32
C SER A 92 -16.10 -1.32 -12.83
N PRO A 93 -16.50 -0.14 -13.33
CA PRO A 93 -16.19 0.25 -14.72
C PRO A 93 -14.68 0.28 -15.00
N GLY A 94 -13.81 0.49 -13.98
CA GLY A 94 -12.35 0.41 -14.10
C GLY A 94 -11.89 -1.02 -14.36
N ASP A 95 -12.40 -2.00 -13.61
CA ASP A 95 -12.13 -3.43 -13.82
C ASP A 95 -12.51 -3.86 -15.24
N ALA A 96 -13.73 -3.55 -15.67
CA ALA A 96 -14.19 -3.86 -17.03
C ALA A 96 -13.32 -3.17 -18.13
N PHE A 97 -12.87 -1.94 -17.87
CA PHE A 97 -12.02 -1.21 -18.79
C PHE A 97 -10.63 -1.85 -18.92
N LEU A 98 -9.97 -2.15 -17.80
CA LEU A 98 -8.63 -2.74 -17.80
C LEU A 98 -8.64 -4.14 -18.45
N THR A 99 -9.62 -4.97 -18.10
CA THR A 99 -9.83 -6.29 -18.72
C THR A 99 -10.02 -6.19 -20.22
N ALA A 100 -10.86 -5.25 -20.71
CA ALA A 100 -11.09 -5.03 -22.13
C ALA A 100 -9.86 -4.46 -22.88
N ARG A 101 -8.84 -4.00 -22.17
CA ARG A 101 -7.56 -3.48 -22.70
C ARG A 101 -6.41 -4.46 -22.59
N GLY A 102 -6.70 -5.72 -22.24
CA GLY A 102 -5.71 -6.79 -22.20
C GLY A 102 -4.87 -6.84 -20.93
N PHE A 103 -5.27 -6.12 -19.88
CA PHE A 103 -4.65 -6.32 -18.59
C PHE A 103 -5.07 -7.67 -17.99
N GLU A 104 -4.09 -8.36 -17.44
CA GLU A 104 -4.25 -9.62 -16.71
C GLU A 104 -4.50 -9.34 -15.23
N ARG A 105 -5.42 -10.09 -14.61
CA ARG A 105 -5.66 -10.01 -13.15
C ARG A 105 -4.52 -10.71 -12.45
N ALA A 106 -3.74 -9.98 -11.68
CA ALA A 106 -2.53 -10.49 -11.05
C ALA A 106 -2.71 -10.83 -9.57
N LEU A 107 -3.51 -10.01 -8.86
CA LEU A 107 -3.76 -10.19 -7.43
C LEU A 107 -5.13 -9.60 -7.08
N ILE A 108 -5.81 -10.20 -6.11
CA ILE A 108 -7.02 -9.65 -5.51
C ILE A 108 -6.69 -9.25 -4.08
N LEU A 109 -7.05 -8.03 -3.70
CA LEU A 109 -6.88 -7.48 -2.38
C LEU A 109 -8.24 -7.29 -1.70
N ASP A 110 -8.41 -7.88 -0.53
CA ASP A 110 -9.52 -7.60 0.38
C ASP A 110 -9.19 -6.36 1.20
N TYR A 111 -9.92 -5.27 0.98
CA TYR A 111 -9.85 -4.06 1.79
C TYR A 111 -10.78 -4.18 2.97
N ALA A 112 -10.28 -3.89 4.15
CA ALA A 112 -11.04 -3.99 5.39
C ALA A 112 -10.83 -2.75 6.28
N ARG A 113 -11.86 -2.41 7.05
CA ARG A 113 -11.86 -1.29 8.00
C ARG A 113 -12.25 -1.78 9.39
N LEU A 114 -11.52 -1.33 10.39
CA LEU A 114 -11.90 -1.40 11.79
C LEU A 114 -12.49 -0.04 12.22
N ASP A 115 -13.70 -0.03 12.73
CA ASP A 115 -14.31 1.15 13.32
C ASP A 115 -13.82 1.31 14.76
N LEU A 116 -13.19 2.43 15.08
CA LEU A 116 -12.70 2.75 16.43
C LEU A 116 -13.76 3.45 17.29
N THR A 117 -14.83 3.94 16.69
CA THR A 117 -15.89 4.70 17.39
C THR A 117 -17.03 3.81 17.89
N GLY A 118 -17.16 2.60 17.37
CA GLY A 118 -18.22 1.66 17.67
C GLY A 118 -18.01 0.91 19.00
N PRO A 119 -19.10 0.45 19.64
CA PRO A 119 -19.04 -0.23 20.94
C PRO A 119 -18.38 -1.63 20.89
N THR A 120 -18.19 -2.19 19.69
CA THR A 120 -17.66 -3.55 19.50
C THR A 120 -16.17 -3.59 19.12
N ALA A 121 -15.57 -2.44 18.82
CA ALA A 121 -14.22 -2.37 18.28
C ALA A 121 -13.07 -2.76 19.24
N PRO A 122 -13.18 -2.58 20.55
CA PRO A 122 -12.02 -2.61 21.46
C PRO A 122 -11.75 -3.91 22.18
N ALA A 123 -12.77 -4.67 22.56
CA ALA A 123 -12.60 -5.81 23.46
C ALA A 123 -11.62 -6.86 22.92
N ALA A 124 -11.66 -7.14 21.62
CA ALA A 124 -10.76 -8.13 21.00
C ALA A 124 -9.28 -7.72 21.02
N ALA A 125 -8.98 -6.41 21.01
CA ALA A 125 -7.60 -5.92 21.13
C ALA A 125 -7.13 -6.00 22.59
N ASP A 126 -7.97 -5.64 23.54
CA ASP A 126 -7.63 -5.63 24.98
C ASP A 126 -7.38 -7.05 25.52
N GLU A 127 -8.05 -8.06 24.95
CA GLU A 127 -7.93 -9.47 25.34
C GLU A 127 -6.83 -10.25 24.59
N THR A 128 -6.01 -9.60 23.78
CA THR A 128 -4.97 -10.29 23.00
C THR A 128 -3.67 -10.42 23.80
N PRO A 129 -3.32 -11.62 24.32
CA PRO A 129 -2.08 -11.81 25.03
C PRO A 129 -0.87 -11.87 24.09
N LEU A 130 0.29 -11.46 24.59
CA LEU A 130 1.56 -11.68 23.91
C LEU A 130 2.11 -13.07 24.29
N HIS A 131 2.68 -13.76 23.32
CA HIS A 131 3.31 -15.05 23.54
C HIS A 131 4.53 -14.91 24.49
N PRO A 132 4.71 -15.79 25.50
CA PRO A 132 5.91 -15.78 26.34
C PRO A 132 7.22 -15.84 25.54
N GLY A 133 8.25 -15.17 26.04
CA GLY A 133 9.56 -15.06 25.37
C GLY A 133 9.63 -13.94 24.32
N TYR A 134 8.58 -13.10 24.25
CA TYR A 134 8.53 -11.93 23.36
C TYR A 134 8.09 -10.70 24.14
N ARG A 135 8.56 -9.53 23.70
CA ARG A 135 8.07 -8.22 24.16
C ARG A 135 7.77 -7.31 22.99
N LEU A 136 6.85 -6.38 23.19
CA LEU A 136 6.55 -5.34 22.21
C LEU A 136 7.38 -4.09 22.50
N ILE A 137 7.79 -3.44 21.43
CA ILE A 137 8.36 -2.09 21.44
C ILE A 137 7.59 -1.26 20.42
N SER A 138 7.58 0.06 20.57
CA SER A 138 6.96 0.95 19.60
C SER A 138 7.71 2.27 19.48
N TRP A 139 7.56 2.92 18.34
CA TRP A 139 8.11 4.25 18.09
C TRP A 139 7.28 5.00 17.05
N ILE A 140 7.51 6.32 16.99
CA ILE A 140 6.91 7.22 16.01
C ILE A 140 8.01 7.75 15.10
N GLY A 141 7.75 7.76 13.78
CA GLY A 141 8.69 8.23 12.77
C GLY A 141 9.79 7.22 12.47
N SER A 142 11.05 7.68 12.44
CA SER A 142 12.21 6.84 12.10
C SER A 142 12.47 5.78 13.17
N CYS A 143 12.92 4.60 12.71
CA CYS A 143 13.36 3.54 13.60
C CYS A 143 14.56 4.02 14.45
N PRO A 144 14.56 3.80 15.78
CA PRO A 144 15.73 4.06 16.62
C PRO A 144 16.96 3.25 16.17
N ASP A 145 18.15 3.85 16.28
CA ASP A 145 19.40 3.25 15.80
C ASP A 145 19.67 1.87 16.41
N GLU A 146 19.33 1.68 17.69
CA GLU A 146 19.50 0.40 18.40
C GLU A 146 18.70 -0.75 17.79
N TRP A 147 17.59 -0.47 17.11
CA TRP A 147 16.72 -1.48 16.47
C TRP A 147 16.92 -1.57 14.96
N LEU A 148 17.55 -0.57 14.33
CA LEU A 148 17.53 -0.38 12.88
C LEU A 148 18.04 -1.63 12.13
N ALA A 149 19.14 -2.20 12.53
CA ALA A 149 19.71 -3.38 11.87
C ALA A 149 18.76 -4.60 11.93
N THR A 150 18.23 -4.93 13.11
CA THR A 150 17.35 -6.10 13.28
C THR A 150 15.95 -5.84 12.72
N PHE A 151 15.46 -4.60 12.79
CA PHE A 151 14.23 -4.18 12.14
C PHE A 151 14.33 -4.29 10.62
N THR A 152 15.45 -3.89 10.01
CA THR A 152 15.70 -4.05 8.58
C THR A 152 15.62 -5.52 8.16
N VAL A 153 16.23 -6.42 8.92
CA VAL A 153 16.12 -7.86 8.68
C VAL A 153 14.66 -8.33 8.79
N SER A 154 13.91 -7.84 9.79
CA SER A 154 12.52 -8.25 9.96
C SER A 154 11.60 -7.86 8.79
N ARG A 155 11.99 -6.86 7.96
CA ARG A 155 11.26 -6.45 6.75
C ARG A 155 11.22 -7.56 5.69
N THR A 156 12.19 -8.48 5.69
CA THR A 156 12.17 -9.65 4.78
C THR A 156 10.98 -10.59 5.07
N ALA A 157 10.30 -10.43 6.20
CA ALA A 157 9.03 -11.12 6.46
C ALA A 157 7.92 -10.78 5.45
N MET A 158 8.10 -9.70 4.67
CA MET A 158 7.18 -9.30 3.59
C MET A 158 7.51 -9.99 2.26
N ASP A 159 8.70 -10.56 2.10
CA ASP A 159 9.18 -11.09 0.81
C ASP A 159 8.44 -12.37 0.40
N ASP A 160 7.94 -13.14 1.35
CA ASP A 160 7.15 -14.35 1.11
C ASP A 160 5.63 -14.12 1.27
N MET A 161 5.21 -12.87 1.35
CA MET A 161 3.80 -12.56 1.26
C MET A 161 3.28 -12.99 -0.11
N PRO A 162 2.07 -13.55 -0.15
CA PRO A 162 1.47 -14.03 -1.39
C PRO A 162 1.04 -12.85 -2.30
N MET A 163 1.98 -11.98 -2.65
CA MET A 163 1.79 -10.83 -3.54
C MET A 163 2.34 -11.06 -4.94
N GLY A 164 2.82 -12.30 -5.22
CA GLY A 164 3.35 -12.66 -6.52
C GLY A 164 4.65 -11.91 -6.86
N ASP A 165 5.82 -12.48 -6.57
CA ASP A 165 7.15 -11.90 -6.92
C ASP A 165 7.24 -11.47 -8.39
N ALA A 166 6.56 -12.19 -9.27
CA ALA A 166 6.51 -11.89 -10.70
C ALA A 166 5.78 -10.59 -11.04
N VAL A 167 4.95 -10.05 -10.13
CA VAL A 167 4.15 -8.86 -10.39
C VAL A 167 4.79 -7.60 -9.86
N PHE A 168 5.36 -7.63 -8.66
CA PHE A 168 5.83 -6.42 -7.97
C PHE A 168 7.35 -6.27 -7.92
N GLY A 169 8.10 -7.27 -8.40
CA GLY A 169 9.55 -7.29 -8.31
C GLY A 169 10.09 -7.50 -6.89
N LEU A 170 11.35 -7.86 -6.78
CA LEU A 170 12.00 -8.05 -5.49
C LEU A 170 12.26 -6.70 -4.80
N ILE A 171 11.83 -6.56 -3.57
CA ILE A 171 12.17 -5.42 -2.73
C ILE A 171 13.42 -5.77 -1.93
N LEU A 172 14.52 -5.09 -2.25
CA LEU A 172 15.74 -5.20 -1.44
C LEU A 172 15.62 -4.27 -0.22
N TRP A 173 15.70 -4.86 0.97
CA TRP A 173 15.64 -4.13 2.23
C TRP A 173 17.06 -3.82 2.73
N ASP A 174 17.34 -2.56 2.95
CA ASP A 174 18.49 -2.03 3.66
C ASP A 174 18.07 -0.91 4.61
N GLU A 175 18.97 -0.50 5.49
CA GLU A 175 18.72 0.54 6.48
C GLU A 175 18.37 1.88 5.83
N ALA A 176 19.04 2.23 4.72
CA ALA A 176 18.78 3.48 4.00
C ALA A 176 17.33 3.52 3.47
N ARG A 177 16.82 2.41 2.95
CA ARG A 177 15.44 2.29 2.48
C ARG A 177 14.44 2.40 3.63
N VAL A 178 14.71 1.76 4.77
CA VAL A 178 13.87 1.86 5.97
C VAL A 178 13.74 3.32 6.42
N LEU A 179 14.86 4.03 6.51
CA LEU A 179 14.89 5.45 6.89
C LEU A 179 14.21 6.34 5.83
N ALA A 180 14.41 6.05 4.53
CA ALA A 180 13.80 6.80 3.44
C ALA A 180 12.27 6.69 3.44
N ILE A 181 11.71 5.52 3.79
CA ILE A 181 10.26 5.33 3.92
C ILE A 181 9.71 6.19 5.06
N ALA A 182 10.31 6.15 6.23
CA ALA A 182 9.90 6.97 7.37
C ALA A 182 9.97 8.46 7.04
N LYS A 183 11.06 8.89 6.37
CA LYS A 183 11.21 10.27 5.90
C LYS A 183 10.11 10.66 4.91
N ALA A 184 9.80 9.81 3.94
CA ALA A 184 8.77 10.09 2.94
C ALA A 184 7.37 10.25 3.57
N VAL A 185 7.07 9.52 4.64
CA VAL A 185 5.84 9.72 5.43
C VAL A 185 5.87 11.08 6.11
N ALA A 186 6.97 11.42 6.79
CA ALA A 186 7.13 12.70 7.48
C ALA A 186 7.06 13.90 6.53
N ASP A 187 7.66 13.81 5.35
CA ASP A 187 7.66 14.87 4.32
C ASP A 187 6.23 15.20 3.82
N ARG A 188 5.27 14.26 3.94
CA ARG A 188 3.85 14.49 3.66
C ARG A 188 3.07 15.04 4.87
N GLY A 189 3.75 15.29 5.98
CA GLY A 189 3.12 15.71 7.25
C GLY A 189 2.39 14.58 7.97
N GLU A 190 2.43 13.36 7.46
CA GLU A 190 1.81 12.18 8.04
C GLU A 190 2.63 11.65 9.23
N LEU A 191 2.02 10.79 10.06
CA LEU A 191 2.69 10.17 11.19
C LEU A 191 2.80 8.66 10.97
N LEU A 192 4.01 8.13 11.03
CA LEU A 192 4.28 6.70 11.02
C LEU A 192 4.39 6.21 12.47
N HIS A 193 3.52 5.29 12.87
CA HIS A 193 3.62 4.55 14.13
C HIS A 193 3.97 3.10 13.83
N THR A 194 5.06 2.63 14.41
CA THR A 194 5.52 1.24 14.29
C THR A 194 5.42 0.53 15.63
N VAL A 195 4.83 -0.66 15.64
CA VAL A 195 4.92 -1.62 16.74
C VAL A 195 5.73 -2.80 16.24
N ALA A 196 6.77 -3.16 16.98
CA ALA A 196 7.60 -4.30 16.66
C ALA A 196 7.62 -5.32 17.82
N VAL A 197 7.86 -6.57 17.47
CA VAL A 197 8.02 -7.65 18.45
C VAL A 197 9.48 -8.08 18.49
N VAL A 198 10.04 -8.12 19.70
CA VAL A 198 11.41 -8.54 20.01
C VAL A 198 11.39 -9.89 20.67
N GLU A 199 12.20 -10.82 20.19
CA GLU A 199 12.49 -12.08 20.89
C GLU A 199 13.41 -11.80 22.06
N GLU A 200 13.00 -12.14 23.29
CA GLU A 200 13.76 -11.81 24.50
C GLU A 200 15.09 -12.57 24.60
N ALA A 201 15.16 -13.79 24.07
CA ALA A 201 16.35 -14.61 24.11
C ALA A 201 17.52 -14.06 23.30
N THR A 202 17.22 -13.41 22.16
CA THR A 202 18.23 -12.88 21.23
C THR A 202 18.32 -11.36 21.26
N GLY A 203 17.29 -10.67 21.77
CA GLY A 203 17.17 -9.23 21.71
C GLY A 203 16.91 -8.70 20.30
N THR A 204 16.46 -9.53 19.33
CA THR A 204 16.28 -9.15 17.94
C THR A 204 14.81 -8.89 17.59
N VAL A 205 14.56 -7.92 16.71
CA VAL A 205 13.23 -7.68 16.13
C VAL A 205 12.91 -8.81 15.15
N VAL A 206 11.78 -9.49 15.38
CA VAL A 206 11.35 -10.65 14.57
C VAL A 206 10.01 -10.44 13.86
N GLY A 207 9.41 -9.26 14.04
CA GLY A 207 8.19 -8.89 13.34
C GLY A 207 7.80 -7.45 13.63
N PHE A 208 6.90 -6.91 12.81
CA PHE A 208 6.45 -5.52 12.91
C PHE A 208 5.04 -5.35 12.36
N THR A 209 4.40 -4.25 12.74
CA THR A 209 3.25 -3.65 12.06
C THR A 209 3.41 -2.14 12.01
N GLU A 210 3.03 -1.52 10.90
CA GLU A 210 3.13 -0.09 10.67
C GLU A 210 1.76 0.50 10.41
N LEU A 211 1.49 1.65 11.02
CA LEU A 211 0.28 2.45 10.83
C LEU A 211 0.66 3.87 10.44
N VAL A 212 0.10 4.37 9.35
CA VAL A 212 0.27 5.76 8.90
C VAL A 212 -1.02 6.53 9.16
N LEU A 213 -0.89 7.64 9.88
CA LEU A 213 -1.98 8.54 10.18
C LEU A 213 -1.93 9.75 9.24
N PRO A 214 -3.11 10.27 8.79
CA PRO A 214 -3.18 11.50 7.99
C PRO A 214 -2.52 12.69 8.67
N ALA A 215 -2.13 13.69 7.88
CA ALA A 215 -1.45 14.90 8.38
C ALA A 215 -2.27 15.68 9.41
N ASP A 216 -3.58 15.72 9.24
CA ASP A 216 -4.53 16.38 10.16
C ASP A 216 -4.93 15.51 11.37
N ARG A 217 -4.41 14.28 11.47
CA ARG A 217 -4.72 13.31 12.54
C ARG A 217 -6.22 13.03 12.68
N SER A 218 -6.97 13.04 11.58
CA SER A 218 -8.42 12.81 11.58
C SER A 218 -8.85 11.76 10.55
N GLY A 219 -10.01 11.15 10.77
CA GLY A 219 -10.58 10.15 9.86
C GLY A 219 -9.94 8.77 10.00
N ASP A 220 -9.57 8.14 8.90
CA ASP A 220 -9.04 6.78 8.89
C ASP A 220 -7.51 6.77 8.73
N ALA A 221 -6.82 5.92 9.51
CA ALA A 221 -5.41 5.64 9.39
C ALA A 221 -5.19 4.33 8.61
N GLN A 222 -4.07 4.20 7.88
CA GLN A 222 -3.77 3.08 6.99
C GLN A 222 -2.63 2.22 7.52
N HIS A 223 -2.82 0.91 7.63
CA HIS A 223 -1.71 -0.03 7.80
C HIS A 223 -0.86 -0.10 6.53
N TYR A 224 0.46 0.07 6.69
CA TYR A 224 1.43 -0.03 5.58
C TYR A 224 2.04 -1.43 5.46
N GLY A 225 2.07 -2.19 6.52
CA GLY A 225 2.57 -3.56 6.50
C GLY A 225 2.48 -4.24 7.86
N THR A 226 2.35 -5.55 7.85
CA THR A 226 2.46 -6.40 9.04
C THR A 226 3.17 -7.68 8.63
N GLY A 227 4.31 -7.96 9.24
CA GLY A 227 5.12 -9.15 8.95
C GLY A 227 5.69 -9.79 10.21
N VAL A 228 5.86 -11.10 10.18
CA VAL A 228 6.57 -11.89 11.20
C VAL A 228 7.50 -12.85 10.48
N LEU A 229 8.78 -12.88 10.86
CA LEU A 229 9.77 -13.77 10.28
C LEU A 229 9.30 -15.24 10.36
N PRO A 230 9.55 -16.08 9.35
CA PRO A 230 9.00 -17.44 9.24
C PRO A 230 9.19 -18.29 10.51
N ALA A 231 10.37 -18.24 11.13
CA ALA A 231 10.71 -19.00 12.33
C ALA A 231 9.85 -18.63 13.57
N HIS A 232 9.22 -17.46 13.56
CA HIS A 232 8.44 -16.92 14.69
C HIS A 232 6.92 -16.89 14.43
N ARG A 233 6.45 -17.37 13.28
CA ARG A 233 5.04 -17.43 12.93
C ARG A 233 4.24 -18.40 13.79
N ARG A 234 2.91 -18.34 13.69
CA ARG A 234 1.94 -19.22 14.39
C ARG A 234 1.95 -19.07 15.92
N ARG A 235 2.51 -17.99 16.46
CA ARG A 235 2.57 -17.64 17.89
C ARG A 235 1.69 -16.44 18.26
N GLY A 236 0.78 -16.02 17.39
CA GLY A 236 -0.11 -14.89 17.65
C GLY A 236 0.54 -13.50 17.57
N LEU A 237 1.83 -13.40 17.19
CA LEU A 237 2.61 -12.14 17.26
C LEU A 237 2.02 -11.03 16.37
N ALA A 238 1.59 -11.34 15.14
CA ALA A 238 0.95 -10.36 14.27
C ALA A 238 -0.33 -9.79 14.90
N ARG A 239 -1.16 -10.65 15.52
CA ARG A 239 -2.36 -10.23 16.24
C ARG A 239 -2.02 -9.34 17.43
N ALA A 240 -1.01 -9.69 18.21
CA ALA A 240 -0.57 -8.92 19.38
C ALA A 240 -0.07 -7.52 18.98
N MET A 241 0.75 -7.41 17.93
CA MET A 241 1.25 -6.12 17.42
C MET A 241 0.10 -5.24 16.91
N LYS A 242 -0.82 -5.78 16.10
CA LYS A 242 -1.98 -5.03 15.62
C LYS A 242 -2.91 -4.63 16.78
N ALA A 243 -3.09 -5.48 17.78
CA ALA A 243 -3.85 -5.15 18.98
C ALA A 243 -3.23 -3.97 19.75
N GLU A 244 -1.91 -3.94 19.89
CA GLU A 244 -1.20 -2.81 20.50
C GLU A 244 -1.39 -1.53 19.70
N THR A 245 -1.28 -1.59 18.37
CA THR A 245 -1.54 -0.45 17.49
C THR A 245 -2.96 0.09 17.66
N ILE A 246 -3.96 -0.79 17.81
CA ILE A 246 -5.37 -0.42 18.05
C ILE A 246 -5.50 0.29 19.42
N ARG A 247 -4.89 -0.26 20.48
CA ARG A 247 -4.90 0.35 21.82
C ARG A 247 -4.29 1.75 21.81
N TRP A 248 -3.09 1.86 21.21
CA TRP A 248 -2.41 3.13 21.07
C TRP A 248 -3.25 4.16 20.28
N ALA A 249 -3.79 3.78 19.13
CA ALA A 249 -4.59 4.69 18.30
C ALA A 249 -5.81 5.22 19.07
N ARG A 250 -6.48 4.38 19.85
CA ARG A 250 -7.65 4.78 20.67
C ARG A 250 -7.27 5.70 21.83
N ALA A 251 -6.14 5.44 22.48
CA ALA A 251 -5.70 6.22 23.62
C ALA A 251 -5.12 7.59 23.23
N GLU A 252 -4.27 7.59 22.17
CA GLU A 252 -3.43 8.74 21.86
C GLU A 252 -3.89 9.52 20.62
N GLN A 253 -4.83 8.99 19.83
CA GLN A 253 -5.24 9.57 18.55
C GLN A 253 -6.78 9.69 18.44
N PRO A 254 -7.43 10.52 19.28
CA PRO A 254 -8.91 10.58 19.36
C PRO A 254 -9.57 11.07 18.07
N GLY A 255 -8.85 11.74 17.18
CA GLY A 255 -9.35 12.14 15.85
C GLY A 255 -9.40 11.00 14.83
N ILE A 256 -8.71 9.87 15.09
CA ILE A 256 -8.76 8.71 14.21
C ILE A 256 -9.99 7.86 14.52
N THR A 257 -10.86 7.72 13.52
CA THR A 257 -12.16 7.04 13.66
C THR A 257 -12.15 5.61 13.12
N GLY A 258 -11.15 5.25 12.32
CA GLY A 258 -11.01 3.90 11.79
C GLY A 258 -9.59 3.55 11.37
N LEU A 259 -9.33 2.25 11.25
CA LEU A 259 -8.09 1.71 10.73
C LEU A 259 -8.37 0.91 9.47
N LEU A 260 -7.67 1.23 8.40
CA LEU A 260 -7.75 0.55 7.11
C LEU A 260 -6.61 -0.46 6.97
N THR A 261 -6.90 -1.56 6.29
CA THR A 261 -5.89 -2.55 5.89
C THR A 261 -6.33 -3.20 4.58
N ASP A 262 -5.36 -3.66 3.82
CA ASP A 262 -5.58 -4.52 2.66
C ASP A 262 -4.80 -5.82 2.82
N THR A 263 -5.29 -6.88 2.22
CA THR A 263 -4.72 -8.22 2.37
C THR A 263 -5.02 -9.03 1.10
N ALA A 264 -4.01 -9.73 0.57
CA ALA A 264 -4.23 -10.66 -0.52
C ALA A 264 -5.30 -11.70 -0.16
N ASP A 265 -6.24 -11.97 -1.05
CA ASP A 265 -7.41 -12.84 -0.80
C ASP A 265 -7.04 -14.28 -0.39
N HIS A 266 -5.86 -14.73 -0.79
CA HIS A 266 -5.32 -16.04 -0.42
C HIS A 266 -4.42 -16.01 0.83
N ASN A 267 -4.17 -14.85 1.46
CA ASN A 267 -3.48 -14.75 2.74
C ASN A 267 -4.45 -15.00 3.92
N VAL A 268 -4.93 -16.24 4.01
CA VAL A 268 -5.91 -16.68 5.02
C VAL A 268 -5.46 -16.36 6.44
N GLY A 269 -4.15 -16.43 6.70
CA GLY A 269 -3.59 -16.13 8.02
C GLY A 269 -3.83 -14.69 8.46
N MET A 270 -3.54 -13.71 7.59
CA MET A 270 -3.74 -12.30 7.91
C MET A 270 -5.23 -11.93 7.89
N ILE A 271 -6.03 -12.50 6.99
CA ILE A 271 -7.49 -12.32 6.99
C ILE A 271 -8.07 -12.76 8.34
N THR A 272 -7.65 -13.93 8.86
CA THR A 272 -8.09 -14.43 10.17
C THR A 272 -7.68 -13.49 11.31
N VAL A 273 -6.46 -12.95 11.29
CA VAL A 273 -5.99 -11.97 12.28
C VAL A 273 -6.86 -10.69 12.23
N ASN A 274 -7.10 -10.16 11.05
CA ASN A 274 -7.90 -8.95 10.88
C ASN A 274 -9.35 -9.16 11.37
N GLN A 275 -9.99 -10.26 10.97
CA GLN A 275 -11.35 -10.60 11.43
C GLN A 275 -11.44 -10.76 12.94
N ALA A 276 -10.45 -11.44 13.55
CA ALA A 276 -10.39 -11.64 15.00
C ALA A 276 -10.19 -10.32 15.78
N LEU A 277 -9.64 -9.28 15.15
CA LEU A 277 -9.51 -7.93 15.72
C LEU A 277 -10.70 -7.01 15.38
N GLY A 278 -11.71 -7.51 14.65
CA GLY A 278 -12.92 -6.78 14.35
C GLY A 278 -12.90 -5.99 13.03
N TYR A 279 -11.87 -6.15 12.20
CA TYR A 279 -11.89 -5.58 10.84
C TYR A 279 -12.97 -6.24 10.00
N ARG A 280 -13.66 -5.44 9.20
CA ARG A 280 -14.71 -5.90 8.28
C ARG A 280 -14.37 -5.50 6.86
N THR A 281 -14.50 -6.42 5.92
CA THR A 281 -14.27 -6.17 4.49
C THR A 281 -15.21 -5.07 4.01
N THR A 282 -14.66 -4.09 3.30
CA THR A 282 -15.39 -2.97 2.70
C THR A 282 -15.57 -3.16 1.21
N HIS A 283 -14.54 -3.60 0.52
CA HIS A 283 -14.55 -3.88 -0.92
C HIS A 283 -13.36 -4.77 -1.28
N ARG A 284 -13.34 -5.22 -2.52
CA ARG A 284 -12.20 -5.92 -3.13
C ARG A 284 -11.65 -5.09 -4.28
N SER A 285 -10.34 -5.06 -4.41
CA SER A 285 -9.67 -4.49 -5.57
C SER A 285 -8.83 -5.53 -6.28
N VAL A 286 -8.71 -5.35 -7.57
CA VAL A 286 -7.88 -6.20 -8.43
C VAL A 286 -6.66 -5.41 -8.84
N GLU A 287 -5.48 -5.96 -8.57
CA GLU A 287 -4.23 -5.52 -9.18
C GLU A 287 -4.13 -6.16 -10.56
N PHE A 288 -3.94 -5.34 -11.56
CA PHE A 288 -3.83 -5.70 -12.95
C PHE A 288 -2.40 -5.51 -13.44
N ARG A 289 -1.98 -6.36 -14.38
CA ARG A 289 -0.71 -6.25 -15.08
C ARG A 289 -0.93 -6.25 -16.58
N LEU A 290 -0.31 -5.31 -17.28
CA LEU A 290 -0.17 -5.30 -18.73
C LEU A 290 1.30 -5.54 -19.08
N PRO A 291 1.67 -6.68 -19.70
CA PRO A 291 2.98 -6.83 -20.31
C PRO A 291 3.18 -5.78 -21.42
N LEU A 292 4.32 -5.13 -21.43
CA LEU A 292 4.68 -4.16 -22.47
C LEU A 292 5.65 -4.79 -23.45
N PRO A 293 5.57 -4.44 -24.75
CA PRO A 293 6.54 -4.91 -25.73
C PRO A 293 7.95 -4.41 -25.37
N SER A 294 8.92 -5.32 -25.43
CA SER A 294 10.35 -5.02 -25.27
C SER A 294 10.91 -4.34 -26.52
#